data_a340dbed5caedeb5571bb0b1cf007edb
#
_entry.id   a340dbed5caedeb5571bb0b1cf007edb
#
_cell.length_a   1.000
_cell.length_b   1.000
_cell.length_c   1.000
_cell.angle_alpha   90.00
_cell.angle_beta   90.00
_cell.angle_gamma   90.00
#
_symmetry.space_group_name_H-M   'P 1'
#
loop_
_entity.id
_entity.type
_entity.pdbx_description
1 polymer ?
#
loop_
_entity_poly.entity_id
_entity_poly.type
_entity_poly.pdbx_seq_one_letter_code
_entity_poly.pdbx_strand_id
1 'polypeptide(L)'
;MKHYKKITALIYGALLLICIGIVWLLGALNRQGNTGTGRESAAQESSQQAGENPGGGKMGAGTENGPDAADHGLDESEESEEERLARLEQERQEWLAEYRRQQRRHRRAHGSGKTEEETEAEKPYEPPTLMLASDLHFMSNTTHDDGKAFWSMVEHDDGKIDQYSEEMLDTLVETAIRNHPTALALTGDITLNGERINHELLAEKLQKIQDAGIPVLVIPGNHDIQNKNASTYFGTQREKAEYLETGEDFYEIYHQFGYDQSPNRDTASLSYVYPLDAKHWFLMMDSCIYDDGNHVEGRIGDATLKWMETHLKVAKEHDIQVIVLAHHNLLQESRLFTTQCEMENGPEVTALLEQYQVPLYISGHLHVQRIREHVTGPGLEDEQEGIHEIVLSPYSFPGNQYGMLSWDLNDTMSFETRRADVAAWAKEQGSENPELLNFSEWSRQYTKSVIQEQVKQTITMVPDDLKEKMASLYADLYLPYCLGEAVPWNDAKQTSAYTLWQRVDPKGKKFKEMQSMAEDSRVARQNWSGGGRQETTEMNPAGQSES
;
A
#
# COMPACT_ATOMS: atom_id res chain seq x y z
N MET A 1 -37.42 31.84 7.31
CA MET A 1 -37.27 30.71 6.41
C MET A 1 -37.72 30.92 4.95
N LYS A 2 -38.89 31.50 4.63
CA LYS A 2 -39.32 31.68 3.22
C LYS A 2 -38.49 32.69 2.41
N HIS A 3 -37.85 33.68 3.02
CA HIS A 3 -36.99 34.65 2.34
C HIS A 3 -35.59 34.08 2.03
N TYR A 4 -35.03 33.25 2.90
CA TYR A 4 -33.72 32.63 2.69
C TYR A 4 -33.74 31.68 1.50
N LYS A 5 -34.74 30.82 1.36
CA LYS A 5 -34.87 29.90 0.21
C LYS A 5 -34.97 30.61 -1.16
N LYS A 6 -35.51 31.83 -1.21
CA LYS A 6 -35.61 32.62 -2.44
C LYS A 6 -34.25 33.23 -2.82
N ILE A 7 -33.47 33.68 -1.84
CA ILE A 7 -32.12 34.23 -2.08
C ILE A 7 -31.16 33.13 -2.52
N THR A 8 -31.22 31.98 -1.87
CA THR A 8 -30.41 30.82 -2.24
C THR A 8 -30.71 30.34 -3.67
N ALA A 9 -31.98 30.23 -4.05
CA ALA A 9 -32.36 29.86 -5.43
C ALA A 9 -31.92 30.89 -6.48
N LEU A 10 -31.88 32.18 -6.16
CA LEU A 10 -31.39 33.24 -7.05
C LEU A 10 -29.85 33.16 -7.22
N ILE A 11 -29.14 32.85 -6.15
CA ILE A 11 -27.65 32.70 -6.21
C ILE A 11 -27.28 31.47 -7.05
N TYR A 12 -27.93 30.32 -6.85
CA TYR A 12 -27.69 29.13 -7.66
C TYR A 12 -28.09 29.32 -9.13
N GLY A 13 -29.18 30.03 -9.39
CA GLY A 13 -29.57 30.39 -10.76
C GLY A 13 -28.54 31.29 -11.46
N ALA A 14 -27.95 32.25 -10.73
CA ALA A 14 -26.90 33.12 -11.28
C ALA A 14 -25.58 32.36 -11.51
N LEU A 15 -25.18 31.49 -10.61
CA LEU A 15 -24.00 30.62 -10.77
C LEU A 15 -24.16 29.66 -11.95
N LEU A 16 -25.32 29.07 -12.15
CA LEU A 16 -25.60 28.19 -13.28
C LEU A 16 -25.48 28.94 -14.62
N LEU A 17 -25.98 30.17 -14.69
CA LEU A 17 -25.87 31.01 -15.89
C LEU A 17 -24.42 31.42 -16.18
N ILE A 18 -23.60 31.66 -15.16
CA ILE A 18 -22.16 31.96 -15.31
C ILE A 18 -21.42 30.71 -15.83
N CYS A 19 -21.70 29.52 -15.29
CA CYS A 19 -21.11 28.27 -15.76
C CYS A 19 -21.49 28.00 -17.23
N ILE A 20 -22.75 28.19 -17.60
CA ILE A 20 -23.19 28.03 -19.01
C ILE A 20 -22.49 29.06 -19.91
N GLY A 21 -22.29 30.29 -19.46
CA GLY A 21 -21.55 31.31 -20.18
C GLY A 21 -20.08 30.97 -20.41
N ILE A 22 -19.42 30.40 -19.40
CA ILE A 22 -18.02 29.94 -19.49
C ILE A 22 -17.87 28.80 -20.49
N VAL A 23 -18.76 27.80 -20.43
CA VAL A 23 -18.76 26.67 -21.37
C VAL A 23 -18.99 27.13 -22.80
N TRP A 24 -19.86 28.15 -23.00
CA TRP A 24 -20.11 28.74 -24.32
C TRP A 24 -18.90 29.52 -24.85
N LEU A 25 -18.22 30.27 -23.97
CA LEU A 25 -17.02 31.04 -24.29
C LEU A 25 -15.84 30.10 -24.66
N LEU A 26 -15.63 29.04 -23.90
CA LEU A 26 -14.61 28.01 -24.19
C LEU A 26 -14.92 27.26 -25.49
N GLY A 27 -16.18 26.96 -25.77
CA GLY A 27 -16.62 26.36 -27.02
C GLY A 27 -16.46 27.32 -28.25
N ALA A 28 -16.59 28.64 -28.05
CA ALA A 28 -16.37 29.65 -29.09
C ALA A 28 -14.87 29.85 -29.37
N LEU A 29 -14.02 29.85 -28.35
CA LEU A 29 -12.56 29.95 -28.50
C LEU A 29 -11.98 28.69 -29.20
N ASN A 30 -12.53 27.51 -28.94
CA ASN A 30 -12.10 26.30 -29.62
C ASN A 30 -12.55 26.20 -31.10
N ARG A 31 -13.57 26.97 -31.51
CA ARG A 31 -13.98 27.11 -32.93
C ARG A 31 -13.15 28.11 -33.74
N GLN A 32 -12.45 29.04 -33.10
CA GLN A 32 -11.57 29.99 -33.81
C GLN A 32 -10.17 29.44 -34.09
N GLY A 33 -9.78 28.29 -33.49
CA GLY A 33 -8.49 27.63 -33.70
C GLY A 33 -8.42 26.68 -34.91
N ASN A 34 -9.52 26.46 -35.65
CA ASN A 34 -9.55 25.42 -36.68
C ASN A 34 -10.12 25.93 -38.02
N THR A 35 -9.46 26.91 -38.61
CA THR A 35 -9.68 27.28 -40.02
C THR A 35 -8.34 27.33 -40.75
N GLY A 36 -8.04 26.27 -41.49
CA GLY A 36 -6.91 26.24 -42.41
C GLY A 36 -6.75 24.89 -43.11
N THR A 37 -7.43 24.77 -44.28
CA THR A 37 -7.11 23.93 -45.46
C THR A 37 -6.87 22.45 -45.25
N GLY A 38 -7.60 21.47 -45.74
CA GLY A 38 -8.30 21.33 -47.02
C GLY A 38 -7.74 20.14 -47.80
N ARG A 39 -8.57 19.15 -48.10
CA ARG A 39 -8.54 18.10 -49.14
C ARG A 39 -8.11 16.67 -48.73
N GLU A 40 -9.13 15.82 -48.64
CA GLU A 40 -9.45 14.60 -49.48
C GLU A 40 -8.23 13.75 -49.91
N SER A 41 -8.15 12.45 -49.56
CA SER A 41 -8.90 11.34 -50.13
C SER A 41 -8.33 9.99 -49.69
N ALA A 42 -9.20 9.11 -49.37
CA ALA A 42 -9.30 7.66 -49.74
C ALA A 42 -8.08 6.75 -49.79
N ALA A 43 -8.21 5.69 -48.95
CA ALA A 43 -8.12 4.28 -49.32
C ALA A 43 -6.77 3.58 -49.53
N GLN A 44 -6.73 2.44 -48.85
CA GLN A 44 -6.15 1.13 -49.23
C GLN A 44 -4.67 0.84 -49.05
N GLU A 45 -4.49 -0.11 -48.15
CA GLU A 45 -3.80 -1.42 -48.25
C GLU A 45 -2.35 -1.54 -48.73
N SER A 46 -1.65 -2.30 -47.93
CA SER A 46 -0.74 -3.42 -48.23
C SER A 46 0.76 -3.18 -48.33
N SER A 47 1.41 -3.87 -47.42
CA SER A 47 2.55 -4.79 -47.61
C SER A 47 3.90 -4.34 -48.14
N GLN A 48 4.89 -4.67 -47.32
CA GLN A 48 6.14 -5.36 -47.65
C GLN A 48 7.37 -4.61 -48.18
N GLN A 49 8.42 -4.85 -47.44
CA GLN A 49 9.82 -5.22 -47.83
C GLN A 49 10.87 -4.14 -48.15
N ALA A 50 11.86 -4.16 -47.27
CA ALA A 50 13.30 -4.35 -47.51
C ALA A 50 14.07 -3.40 -48.44
N GLY A 51 15.25 -2.96 -47.98
CA GLY A 51 16.36 -2.73 -48.86
C GLY A 51 17.27 -1.54 -48.56
N GLU A 52 18.35 -1.83 -47.85
CA GLU A 52 19.74 -1.38 -48.12
C GLU A 52 20.10 0.11 -48.28
N ASN A 53 21.09 0.46 -47.46
CA ASN A 53 22.14 1.48 -47.60
C ASN A 53 22.84 1.44 -49.00
N PRO A 54 23.62 2.44 -49.48
CA PRO A 54 24.72 3.11 -48.78
C PRO A 54 25.16 4.55 -49.30
N GLY A 55 26.09 5.16 -48.53
CA GLY A 55 27.17 5.97 -49.08
C GLY A 55 26.97 7.50 -49.02
N GLY A 56 27.72 8.25 -48.29
CA GLY A 56 29.08 8.64 -48.49
C GLY A 56 29.21 10.13 -48.82
N GLY A 57 30.07 10.87 -48.15
CA GLY A 57 30.49 12.15 -48.66
C GLY A 57 30.93 13.23 -47.65
N LYS A 58 32.16 13.36 -47.52
CA LYS A 58 33.11 14.19 -46.77
C LYS A 58 33.02 15.73 -46.95
N MET A 59 33.68 16.38 -45.94
CA MET A 59 34.41 17.68 -45.91
C MET A 59 33.56 18.91 -45.53
N GLY A 60 34.03 19.75 -44.62
CA GLY A 60 35.25 20.43 -44.43
C GLY A 60 35.31 21.34 -43.19
N ALA A 61 36.46 21.64 -42.80
CA ALA A 61 37.05 22.28 -41.65
C ALA A 61 36.59 23.71 -41.32
N GLY A 62 36.74 24.06 -40.05
CA GLY A 62 36.77 25.43 -39.53
C GLY A 62 37.04 25.47 -38.04
N THR A 63 38.25 25.79 -37.69
CA THR A 63 38.83 26.02 -36.38
C THR A 63 38.26 27.26 -35.69
N GLU A 64 38.05 27.23 -34.35
CA GLU A 64 38.63 28.24 -33.45
C GLU A 64 38.47 27.86 -31.95
N ASN A 65 39.49 28.26 -31.20
CA ASN A 65 39.91 27.84 -29.85
C ASN A 65 39.14 28.47 -28.69
N GLY A 66 39.10 27.70 -27.56
CA GLY A 66 39.40 28.10 -26.19
C GLY A 66 38.27 28.06 -25.16
N PRO A 67 38.53 27.97 -23.85
CA PRO A 67 39.56 27.15 -23.19
C PRO A 67 38.98 26.11 -22.18
N ASP A 68 39.81 25.20 -21.80
CA ASP A 68 39.81 24.21 -20.75
C ASP A 68 38.74 24.31 -19.66
N ALA A 69 37.83 23.32 -19.61
CA ALA A 69 37.20 22.87 -18.41
C ALA A 69 37.77 21.47 -18.11
N ALA A 70 38.45 21.36 -16.99
CA ALA A 70 39.09 20.14 -16.53
C ALA A 70 38.07 19.01 -16.38
N ASP A 71 38.27 18.01 -17.18
CA ASP A 71 37.66 16.69 -17.05
C ASP A 71 38.22 16.03 -15.78
N HIS A 72 37.45 16.09 -14.69
CA HIS A 72 37.61 15.16 -13.57
C HIS A 72 36.84 13.88 -13.94
N GLY A 73 37.47 13.08 -14.78
CA GLY A 73 37.14 11.68 -14.94
C GLY A 73 37.26 11.01 -13.58
N LEU A 74 36.13 10.73 -12.94
CA LEU A 74 36.05 9.74 -11.90
C LEU A 74 36.30 8.41 -12.61
N ASP A 75 37.43 7.82 -12.30
CA ASP A 75 37.82 6.45 -12.66
C ASP A 75 36.87 5.52 -11.90
N GLU A 76 35.68 5.26 -12.46
CA GLU A 76 34.81 4.17 -12.03
C GLU A 76 35.49 2.89 -12.53
N SER A 77 36.46 2.38 -11.73
CA SER A 77 36.89 0.99 -11.87
C SER A 77 35.64 0.15 -11.62
N GLU A 78 35.12 -0.48 -12.68
CA GLU A 78 34.02 -1.45 -12.60
C GLU A 78 34.44 -2.54 -11.61
N GLU A 79 33.87 -2.46 -10.38
CA GLU A 79 33.99 -3.49 -9.36
C GLU A 79 33.49 -4.80 -9.98
N SER A 80 34.30 -5.86 -9.98
CA SER A 80 33.87 -7.15 -10.51
C SER A 80 32.69 -7.68 -9.69
N GLU A 81 31.82 -8.47 -10.32
CA GLU A 81 30.66 -9.09 -9.64
C GLU A 81 31.11 -9.90 -8.41
N GLU A 82 32.27 -10.53 -8.47
CA GLU A 82 32.84 -11.30 -7.37
C GLU A 82 33.29 -10.40 -6.20
N GLU A 83 33.91 -9.26 -6.48
CA GLU A 83 34.32 -8.27 -5.46
C GLU A 83 33.10 -7.64 -4.79
N ARG A 84 32.06 -7.33 -5.57
CA ARG A 84 30.78 -6.81 -5.08
C ARG A 84 30.07 -7.80 -4.16
N LEU A 85 29.99 -9.08 -4.53
CA LEU A 85 29.41 -10.14 -3.71
C LEU A 85 30.21 -10.36 -2.42
N ALA A 86 31.55 -10.34 -2.51
CA ALA A 86 32.42 -10.48 -1.34
C ALA A 86 32.21 -9.30 -0.36
N ARG A 87 32.07 -8.09 -0.86
CA ARG A 87 31.78 -6.90 -0.03
C ARG A 87 30.41 -7.03 0.65
N LEU A 88 29.36 -7.41 -0.07
CA LEU A 88 28.03 -7.60 0.49
C LEU A 88 28.01 -8.70 1.57
N GLU A 89 28.75 -9.78 1.37
CA GLU A 89 28.88 -10.83 2.39
C GLU A 89 29.64 -10.33 3.63
N GLN A 90 30.69 -9.53 3.45
CA GLN A 90 31.39 -8.92 4.57
C GLN A 90 30.45 -7.96 5.36
N GLU A 91 29.71 -7.09 4.67
CA GLU A 91 28.72 -6.19 5.26
C GLU A 91 27.66 -7.00 6.02
N ARG A 92 27.18 -8.12 5.45
CA ARG A 92 26.26 -9.04 6.12
C ARG A 92 26.82 -9.61 7.42
N GLN A 93 28.07 -10.07 7.41
CA GLN A 93 28.72 -10.65 8.60
C GLN A 93 28.93 -9.59 9.68
N GLU A 94 29.35 -8.40 9.30
CA GLU A 94 29.50 -7.27 10.21
C GLU A 94 28.16 -6.89 10.84
N TRP A 95 27.10 -6.84 10.00
CA TRP A 95 25.74 -6.57 10.46
C TRP A 95 25.22 -7.65 11.42
N LEU A 96 25.37 -8.94 11.09
CA LEU A 96 24.98 -10.04 12.00
C LEU A 96 25.71 -9.95 13.33
N ALA A 97 26.96 -9.54 13.32
CA ALA A 97 27.73 -9.35 14.52
C ALA A 97 27.21 -8.15 15.34
N GLU A 98 26.84 -7.06 14.67
CA GLU A 98 26.27 -5.87 15.33
C GLU A 98 24.85 -6.11 15.84
N TYR A 99 23.98 -6.76 15.05
CA TYR A 99 22.65 -7.19 15.46
C TYR A 99 22.71 -8.06 16.75
N ARG A 100 23.63 -9.03 16.79
CA ARG A 100 23.86 -9.85 18.00
C ARG A 100 24.35 -9.00 19.18
N ARG A 101 25.18 -7.95 18.93
CA ARG A 101 25.61 -7.01 19.97
C ARG A 101 24.47 -6.13 20.48
N GLN A 102 23.60 -5.63 19.58
CA GLN A 102 22.44 -4.83 19.94
C GLN A 102 21.42 -5.63 20.74
N GLN A 103 21.12 -6.86 20.33
CA GLN A 103 20.27 -7.79 21.08
C GLN A 103 20.84 -8.04 22.50
N ARG A 104 22.16 -8.19 22.63
CA ARG A 104 22.81 -8.31 23.96
C ARG A 104 22.72 -7.02 24.78
N ARG A 105 22.84 -5.84 24.15
CA ARG A 105 22.70 -4.53 24.82
C ARG A 105 21.26 -4.32 25.32
N HIS A 106 20.26 -4.62 24.49
CA HIS A 106 18.86 -4.54 24.89
C HIS A 106 18.52 -5.48 26.06
N ARG A 107 19.00 -6.72 26.02
CA ARG A 107 18.85 -7.65 27.15
C ARG A 107 19.53 -7.17 28.43
N ARG A 108 20.68 -6.49 28.34
CA ARG A 108 21.36 -5.89 29.47
C ARG A 108 20.67 -4.66 30.04
N ALA A 109 20.02 -3.86 29.22
CA ALA A 109 19.30 -2.66 29.64
C ALA A 109 17.97 -2.99 30.37
N HIS A 110 17.33 -4.11 30.05
CA HIS A 110 16.03 -4.52 30.59
C HIS A 110 16.07 -5.76 31.50
N GLY A 111 17.25 -6.34 31.75
CA GLY A 111 17.42 -7.54 32.59
C GLY A 111 18.02 -7.20 33.95
N SER A 112 17.29 -7.51 35.01
CA SER A 112 17.78 -7.47 36.40
C SER A 112 19.01 -8.35 36.56
N GLY A 113 20.07 -7.77 37.14
CA GLY A 113 21.39 -8.34 37.41
C GLY A 113 21.41 -9.81 37.83
N LYS A 114 21.83 -10.68 36.91
CA LYS A 114 22.46 -11.95 37.19
C LYS A 114 23.74 -12.08 36.39
N THR A 115 24.78 -12.56 37.06
CA THR A 115 26.16 -12.67 36.60
C THR A 115 26.36 -13.68 35.46
N GLU A 116 27.24 -13.33 34.51
CA GLU A 116 27.52 -13.92 33.21
C GLU A 116 28.23 -15.29 33.19
N GLU A 117 28.01 -16.19 34.13
CA GLU A 117 28.65 -17.53 34.15
C GLU A 117 27.69 -18.72 34.18
N GLU A 118 26.40 -18.52 34.04
CA GLU A 118 25.50 -19.62 33.78
C GLU A 118 25.40 -19.87 32.27
N THR A 119 26.03 -20.97 31.84
CA THR A 119 25.93 -21.57 30.50
C THR A 119 24.60 -21.23 29.83
N GLU A 120 24.65 -20.43 28.74
CA GLU A 120 23.56 -20.35 27.78
C GLU A 120 23.34 -21.75 27.20
N ALA A 121 22.48 -22.55 27.82
CA ALA A 121 21.79 -23.58 27.09
C ALA A 121 21.09 -22.84 25.93
N GLU A 122 21.49 -23.11 24.67
CA GLU A 122 20.89 -22.52 23.48
C GLU A 122 19.37 -22.64 23.65
N LYS A 123 18.69 -21.51 23.85
CA LYS A 123 17.22 -21.56 23.82
C LYS A 123 16.82 -22.14 22.47
N PRO A 124 15.88 -23.08 22.44
CA PRO A 124 15.40 -23.61 21.18
C PRO A 124 14.95 -22.44 20.28
N TYR A 125 15.27 -22.54 18.99
CA TYR A 125 14.84 -21.54 18.02
C TYR A 125 13.32 -21.42 18.05
N GLU A 126 12.83 -20.22 18.27
CA GLU A 126 11.42 -19.89 18.20
C GLU A 126 11.20 -19.15 16.87
N PRO A 127 10.39 -19.72 15.95
CA PRO A 127 10.07 -19.06 14.68
C PRO A 127 9.48 -17.67 14.89
N PRO A 128 9.81 -16.67 14.03
CA PRO A 128 9.35 -15.32 14.22
C PRO A 128 7.86 -15.14 13.94
N THR A 129 7.33 -14.02 14.40
CA THR A 129 5.99 -13.55 14.06
C THR A 129 6.04 -12.09 13.63
N LEU A 130 5.29 -11.72 12.59
CA LEU A 130 5.19 -10.36 12.11
C LEU A 130 3.75 -9.88 12.24
N MET A 131 3.54 -8.76 12.90
CA MET A 131 2.29 -8.02 12.86
C MET A 131 2.33 -7.01 11.71
N LEU A 132 1.24 -6.88 10.98
CA LEU A 132 1.14 -6.08 9.76
C LEU A 132 -0.08 -5.17 9.82
N ALA A 133 0.10 -3.89 9.55
CA ALA A 133 -1.02 -2.98 9.34
C ALA A 133 -0.71 -2.05 8.16
N SER A 134 -1.73 -1.55 7.50
CA SER A 134 -1.63 -0.64 6.36
C SER A 134 -2.73 0.41 6.43
N ASP A 135 -2.51 1.50 5.70
CA ASP A 135 -3.54 2.50 5.45
C ASP A 135 -4.19 2.97 6.77
N LEU A 136 -3.33 3.39 7.70
CA LEU A 136 -3.76 3.94 8.99
C LEU A 136 -4.51 5.25 8.78
N HIS A 137 -4.09 6.04 7.79
CA HIS A 137 -4.59 7.38 7.51
C HIS A 137 -4.74 8.21 8.79
N PHE A 138 -3.70 8.17 9.64
CA PHE A 138 -3.74 8.78 10.94
C PHE A 138 -3.96 10.28 10.86
N MET A 139 -4.96 10.76 11.59
CA MET A 139 -5.29 12.15 11.79
C MET A 139 -5.34 12.45 13.29
N SER A 140 -4.51 13.39 13.72
CA SER A 140 -4.50 13.81 15.12
C SER A 140 -5.66 14.76 15.44
N ASN A 141 -6.21 14.64 16.64
CA ASN A 141 -7.19 15.58 17.22
C ASN A 141 -6.65 17.02 17.33
N THR A 142 -5.34 17.25 17.14
CA THR A 142 -4.75 18.60 17.09
C THR A 142 -4.99 19.30 15.76
N THR A 143 -5.42 18.60 14.72
CA THR A 143 -5.64 19.12 13.35
C THR A 143 -7.09 19.52 13.08
N HIS A 144 -8.00 19.32 14.04
CA HIS A 144 -9.41 19.69 13.91
C HIS A 144 -10.06 20.04 15.26
N ASP A 145 -11.28 20.55 15.21
CA ASP A 145 -12.09 20.94 16.40
C ASP A 145 -13.51 20.36 16.38
N ASP A 146 -13.74 19.28 15.64
CA ASP A 146 -15.07 18.68 15.39
C ASP A 146 -16.08 19.68 14.81
N GLY A 147 -15.58 20.74 14.19
CA GLY A 147 -16.38 21.77 13.55
C GLY A 147 -16.95 21.35 12.20
N LYS A 148 -17.65 22.26 11.56
CA LYS A 148 -18.31 21.99 10.28
C LYS A 148 -17.32 21.59 9.18
N ALA A 149 -16.11 22.16 9.18
CA ALA A 149 -15.09 21.84 8.16
C ALA A 149 -14.63 20.38 8.29
N PHE A 150 -14.39 19.91 9.52
CA PHE A 150 -14.03 18.54 9.82
C PHE A 150 -15.14 17.56 9.39
N TRP A 151 -16.36 17.75 9.86
CA TRP A 151 -17.46 16.85 9.49
C TRP A 151 -17.77 16.87 8.00
N SER A 152 -17.55 18.00 7.31
CA SER A 152 -17.69 18.04 5.85
C SER A 152 -16.59 17.22 5.16
N MET A 153 -15.38 17.13 5.70
CA MET A 153 -14.34 16.24 5.18
C MET A 153 -14.73 14.78 5.40
N VAL A 154 -15.04 14.41 6.63
CA VAL A 154 -15.42 13.05 7.05
C VAL A 154 -16.61 12.49 6.26
N GLU A 155 -17.65 13.31 6.00
CA GLU A 155 -18.83 12.90 5.22
C GLU A 155 -18.54 12.65 3.73
N HIS A 156 -17.43 13.19 3.21
CA HIS A 156 -17.05 13.05 1.79
C HIS A 156 -15.88 12.08 1.56
N ASP A 157 -15.32 11.54 2.63
CA ASP A 157 -14.29 10.53 2.54
C ASP A 157 -14.88 9.16 2.13
N ASP A 158 -14.03 8.19 1.81
CA ASP A 158 -14.39 6.86 1.30
C ASP A 158 -14.98 5.89 2.34
N GLY A 159 -15.27 6.40 3.55
CA GLY A 159 -15.87 5.65 4.66
C GLY A 159 -14.86 5.21 5.71
N LYS A 160 -13.67 5.83 5.70
CA LYS A 160 -12.72 5.77 6.82
C LYS A 160 -13.35 6.36 8.10
N ILE A 161 -12.82 6.00 9.24
CA ILE A 161 -13.32 6.40 10.55
C ILE A 161 -12.38 7.46 11.13
N ASP A 162 -12.29 8.62 10.46
CA ASP A 162 -11.35 9.67 10.78
C ASP A 162 -11.57 10.28 12.17
N GLN A 163 -12.82 10.34 12.63
CA GLN A 163 -13.22 10.94 13.91
C GLN A 163 -12.77 10.15 15.15
N TYR A 164 -12.27 8.93 14.98
CA TYR A 164 -11.70 8.08 16.04
C TYR A 164 -10.30 7.59 15.70
N SER A 165 -9.59 8.34 14.87
CA SER A 165 -8.26 7.96 14.37
C SER A 165 -7.24 7.78 15.49
N GLU A 166 -7.26 8.64 16.52
CA GLU A 166 -6.37 8.51 17.67
C GLU A 166 -6.68 7.28 18.52
N GLU A 167 -7.94 6.99 18.81
CA GLU A 167 -8.37 5.84 19.60
C GLU A 167 -8.06 4.52 18.86
N MET A 168 -8.21 4.50 17.54
CA MET A 168 -7.83 3.35 16.73
C MET A 168 -6.33 3.12 16.76
N LEU A 169 -5.51 4.17 16.61
CA LEU A 169 -4.05 4.07 16.69
C LEU A 169 -3.59 3.62 18.09
N ASP A 170 -4.14 4.19 19.17
CA ASP A 170 -3.82 3.77 20.53
C ASP A 170 -4.19 2.30 20.76
N THR A 171 -5.31 1.84 20.18
CA THR A 171 -5.70 0.42 20.20
C THR A 171 -4.69 -0.45 19.44
N LEU A 172 -4.16 -0.01 18.29
CA LEU A 172 -3.12 -0.72 17.55
C LEU A 172 -1.83 -0.85 18.37
N VAL A 173 -1.40 0.25 18.98
CA VAL A 173 -0.22 0.28 19.86
C VAL A 173 -0.35 -0.72 21.00
N GLU A 174 -1.46 -0.69 21.74
CA GLU A 174 -1.68 -1.64 22.84
C GLU A 174 -1.83 -3.08 22.35
N THR A 175 -2.45 -3.28 21.18
CA THR A 175 -2.58 -4.60 20.56
C THR A 175 -1.21 -5.17 20.18
N ALA A 176 -0.32 -4.35 19.60
CA ALA A 176 1.04 -4.76 19.28
C ALA A 176 1.84 -5.12 20.55
N ILE A 177 1.78 -4.29 21.58
CA ILE A 177 2.46 -4.55 22.87
C ILE A 177 1.94 -5.82 23.52
N ARG A 178 0.63 -6.07 23.48
CA ARG A 178 -0.01 -7.27 24.07
C ARG A 178 0.31 -8.56 23.30
N ASN A 179 0.32 -8.49 21.96
CA ASN A 179 0.65 -9.65 21.11
C ASN A 179 2.15 -9.96 21.10
N HIS A 180 2.99 -8.98 21.36
CA HIS A 180 4.45 -9.04 21.40
C HIS A 180 5.06 -9.78 20.18
N PRO A 181 4.75 -9.33 18.94
CA PRO A 181 5.33 -9.92 17.74
C PRO A 181 6.85 -9.68 17.70
N THR A 182 7.56 -10.42 16.84
CA THR A 182 8.99 -10.18 16.59
C THR A 182 9.22 -8.81 15.98
N ALA A 183 8.28 -8.32 15.15
CA ALA A 183 8.23 -6.96 14.64
C ALA A 183 6.80 -6.56 14.27
N LEU A 184 6.54 -5.24 14.19
CA LEU A 184 5.38 -4.64 13.53
C LEU A 184 5.84 -3.96 12.25
N ALA A 185 5.18 -4.21 11.11
CA ALA A 185 5.43 -3.47 9.87
C ALA A 185 4.17 -2.69 9.43
N LEU A 186 4.39 -1.44 9.01
CA LEU A 186 3.38 -0.55 8.45
C LEU A 186 3.69 -0.32 6.97
N THR A 187 2.75 -0.70 6.10
CA THR A 187 2.96 -0.73 4.63
C THR A 187 2.41 0.51 3.92
N GLY A 188 2.64 1.69 4.48
CA GLY A 188 2.32 2.98 3.84
C GLY A 188 0.94 3.53 4.15
N ASP A 189 0.68 4.74 3.65
CA ASP A 189 -0.49 5.57 3.95
C ASP A 189 -0.74 5.64 5.46
N ILE A 190 0.36 5.95 6.18
CA ILE A 190 0.35 5.97 7.65
C ILE A 190 -0.30 7.25 8.20
N THR A 191 -0.36 8.33 7.39
CA THR A 191 -1.04 9.59 7.74
C THR A 191 -2.15 9.92 6.75
N LEU A 192 -3.08 10.79 7.12
CA LEU A 192 -4.25 11.13 6.30
C LEU A 192 -3.83 11.76 4.97
N ASN A 193 -3.01 12.81 4.99
CA ASN A 193 -2.52 13.47 3.79
C ASN A 193 -1.09 14.04 3.98
N GLY A 194 -0.23 13.37 4.72
CA GLY A 194 1.17 13.76 4.89
C GLY A 194 1.39 14.99 5.76
N GLU A 195 0.42 15.39 6.59
CA GLU A 195 0.58 16.49 7.53
C GLU A 195 1.76 16.22 8.48
N ARG A 196 2.74 17.11 8.52
CA ARG A 196 3.95 16.95 9.36
C ARG A 196 3.62 16.66 10.81
N ILE A 197 2.63 17.38 11.36
CA ILE A 197 2.20 17.17 12.76
C ILE A 197 1.62 15.77 12.98
N ASN A 198 0.89 15.21 11.99
CA ASN A 198 0.37 13.84 12.08
C ASN A 198 1.52 12.83 12.08
N HIS A 199 2.55 13.02 11.25
CA HIS A 199 3.74 12.16 11.23
C HIS A 199 4.49 12.21 12.58
N GLU A 200 4.71 13.40 13.12
CA GLU A 200 5.43 13.58 14.39
C GLU A 200 4.68 12.89 15.56
N LEU A 201 3.37 13.10 15.66
CA LEU A 201 2.56 12.47 16.71
C LEU A 201 2.39 10.95 16.51
N LEU A 202 2.31 10.48 15.26
CA LEU A 202 2.33 9.05 14.97
C LEU A 202 3.65 8.42 15.44
N ALA A 203 4.79 9.04 15.11
CA ALA A 203 6.09 8.55 15.55
C ALA A 203 6.21 8.47 17.08
N GLU A 204 5.69 9.47 17.82
CA GLU A 204 5.62 9.42 19.29
C GLU A 204 4.80 8.24 19.82
N LYS A 205 3.67 7.92 19.16
CA LYS A 205 2.84 6.78 19.55
C LYS A 205 3.53 5.44 19.21
N LEU A 206 4.18 5.33 18.05
CA LEU A 206 4.93 4.13 17.62
C LEU A 206 6.15 3.87 18.51
N GLN A 207 6.77 4.93 19.07
CA GLN A 207 7.88 4.79 20.01
C GLN A 207 7.52 3.94 21.24
N LYS A 208 6.27 3.97 21.69
CA LYS A 208 5.80 3.13 22.82
C LYS A 208 5.94 1.63 22.53
N ILE A 209 5.76 1.23 21.25
CA ILE A 209 5.93 -0.16 20.82
C ILE A 209 7.41 -0.53 20.85
N GLN A 210 8.30 0.34 20.37
CA GLN A 210 9.74 0.14 20.45
C GLN A 210 10.26 0.10 21.90
N ASP A 211 9.71 0.95 22.77
CA ASP A 211 10.03 0.95 24.20
C ASP A 211 9.61 -0.36 24.88
N ALA A 212 8.60 -1.04 24.36
CA ALA A 212 8.21 -2.39 24.79
C ALA A 212 9.12 -3.50 24.21
N GLY A 213 10.14 -3.15 23.43
CA GLY A 213 11.11 -4.08 22.86
C GLY A 213 10.68 -4.71 21.53
N ILE A 214 9.67 -4.15 20.86
CA ILE A 214 9.15 -4.63 19.58
C ILE A 214 9.61 -3.67 18.49
N PRO A 215 10.46 -4.09 17.54
CA PRO A 215 10.82 -3.28 16.38
C PRO A 215 9.60 -2.88 15.56
N VAL A 216 9.54 -1.61 15.16
CA VAL A 216 8.54 -1.10 14.22
C VAL A 216 9.25 -0.78 12.91
N LEU A 217 8.67 -1.19 11.80
CA LEU A 217 9.19 -1.01 10.45
C LEU A 217 8.18 -0.18 9.65
N VAL A 218 8.64 0.87 8.99
CA VAL A 218 7.75 1.75 8.21
C VAL A 218 8.27 1.96 6.79
N ILE A 219 7.36 2.08 5.85
CA ILE A 219 7.58 2.61 4.51
C ILE A 219 6.50 3.63 4.20
N PRO A 220 6.74 4.61 3.32
CA PRO A 220 5.71 5.56 2.93
C PRO A 220 4.67 4.95 1.97
N GLY A 221 3.48 5.55 1.95
CA GLY A 221 2.48 5.42 0.91
C GLY A 221 2.28 6.73 0.15
N ASN A 222 1.39 6.72 -0.83
CA ASN A 222 1.15 7.90 -1.67
C ASN A 222 0.50 9.07 -0.91
N HIS A 223 -0.07 8.85 0.26
CA HIS A 223 -0.58 9.93 1.09
C HIS A 223 0.49 10.64 1.90
N ASP A 224 1.67 10.05 2.15
CA ASP A 224 2.58 10.45 3.21
C ASP A 224 3.55 11.58 2.83
N ILE A 225 3.96 11.70 1.56
CA ILE A 225 4.98 12.64 1.11
C ILE A 225 4.47 13.46 -0.09
N GLN A 226 4.81 14.76 -0.14
CA GLN A 226 4.44 15.71 -1.20
C GLN A 226 2.92 15.87 -1.41
N ASN A 227 2.11 15.55 -0.42
CA ASN A 227 0.66 15.61 -0.55
C ASN A 227 0.14 17.03 -0.28
N LYS A 228 -0.22 17.72 -1.35
CA LYS A 228 -0.74 19.09 -1.30
C LYS A 228 -2.16 19.20 -0.71
N ASN A 229 -2.79 18.06 -0.39
CA ASN A 229 -4.09 18.01 0.28
C ASN A 229 -3.99 18.14 1.79
N ALA A 230 -2.77 18.07 2.36
CA ALA A 230 -2.50 18.27 3.77
C ALA A 230 -3.24 19.49 4.31
N SER A 231 -4.04 19.30 5.36
CA SER A 231 -4.97 20.34 5.83
C SER A 231 -5.31 20.20 7.29
N THR A 232 -5.70 21.33 7.88
CA THR A 232 -6.35 21.40 9.20
C THR A 232 -7.80 21.87 9.03
N TYR A 233 -8.65 21.53 10.01
CA TYR A 233 -10.09 21.71 9.91
C TYR A 233 -10.66 22.33 11.20
N PHE A 234 -10.77 23.66 11.24
CA PHE A 234 -11.28 24.38 12.41
C PHE A 234 -12.52 25.20 12.09
N GLY A 235 -13.57 25.07 12.89
CA GLY A 235 -14.83 25.74 12.71
C GLY A 235 -15.46 25.46 11.35
N THR A 236 -15.43 26.45 10.45
CA THR A 236 -15.90 26.33 9.06
C THR A 236 -14.77 26.40 8.03
N GLN A 237 -13.53 26.43 8.48
CA GLN A 237 -12.36 26.65 7.64
C GLN A 237 -11.56 25.37 7.47
N ARG A 238 -11.19 25.07 6.22
CA ARG A 238 -10.12 24.15 5.85
C ARG A 238 -8.91 24.99 5.48
N GLU A 239 -7.82 24.81 6.20
CA GLU A 239 -6.56 25.52 5.94
C GLU A 239 -5.48 24.52 5.55
N LYS A 240 -4.51 24.97 4.73
CA LYS A 240 -3.37 24.12 4.37
C LYS A 240 -2.49 23.89 5.59
N ALA A 241 -2.12 22.64 5.82
CA ALA A 241 -1.12 22.25 6.80
C ALA A 241 0.28 22.18 6.17
N GLU A 242 1.31 22.24 7.00
CA GLU A 242 2.66 21.82 6.64
C GLU A 242 2.66 20.31 6.37
N TYR A 243 3.34 19.87 5.31
CA TYR A 243 3.46 18.48 4.91
C TYR A 243 4.91 18.12 4.60
N LEU A 244 5.23 16.83 4.54
CA LEU A 244 6.56 16.38 4.17
C LEU A 244 6.80 16.62 2.68
N GLU A 245 7.82 17.41 2.36
CA GLU A 245 8.13 17.77 0.97
C GLU A 245 9.05 16.75 0.29
N THR A 246 9.83 15.99 1.06
CA THR A 246 10.87 15.09 0.56
C THR A 246 10.90 13.76 1.29
N GLY A 247 11.54 12.75 0.70
CA GLY A 247 11.85 11.50 1.39
C GLY A 247 12.81 11.69 2.58
N GLU A 248 13.65 12.74 2.55
CA GLU A 248 14.53 13.05 3.69
C GLU A 248 13.71 13.53 4.90
N ASP A 249 12.67 14.35 4.70
CA ASP A 249 11.76 14.73 5.79
C ASP A 249 11.11 13.52 6.46
N PHE A 250 10.71 12.52 5.64
CA PHE A 250 10.17 11.25 6.14
C PHE A 250 11.23 10.48 6.93
N TYR A 251 12.44 10.37 6.37
CA TYR A 251 13.55 9.71 7.05
C TYR A 251 13.92 10.38 8.37
N GLU A 252 13.95 11.71 8.44
CA GLU A 252 14.25 12.45 9.69
C GLU A 252 13.30 12.06 10.82
N ILE A 253 12.01 11.84 10.53
CA ILE A 253 11.01 11.44 11.54
C ILE A 253 11.09 9.95 11.86
N TYR A 254 11.30 9.10 10.82
CA TYR A 254 11.12 7.66 10.96
C TYR A 254 12.40 6.83 10.95
N HIS A 255 13.61 7.44 10.95
CA HIS A 255 14.87 6.68 10.80
C HIS A 255 15.02 5.55 11.83
N GLN A 256 14.55 5.76 13.06
CA GLN A 256 14.58 4.75 14.12
C GLN A 256 13.62 3.57 13.91
N PHE A 257 12.66 3.65 12.97
CA PHE A 257 11.66 2.64 12.71
C PHE A 257 12.05 1.76 11.50
N GLY A 258 13.12 1.00 11.66
CA GLY A 258 13.64 0.04 10.69
C GLY A 258 14.87 0.52 9.93
N TYR A 259 14.98 1.80 9.56
CA TYR A 259 16.07 2.32 8.74
C TYR A 259 17.44 2.25 9.42
N ASP A 260 17.55 2.67 10.68
CA ASP A 260 18.82 2.64 11.45
C ASP A 260 19.26 1.21 11.80
N GLN A 261 18.32 0.25 11.81
CA GLN A 261 18.60 -1.15 12.05
C GLN A 261 18.92 -1.90 10.76
N SER A 262 18.68 -1.27 9.61
CA SER A 262 18.95 -1.85 8.30
C SER A 262 20.47 -1.99 8.05
N PRO A 263 20.94 -3.15 7.59
CA PRO A 263 22.32 -3.30 7.16
C PRO A 263 22.60 -2.59 5.83
N ASN A 264 21.56 -2.39 5.01
CA ASN A 264 21.70 -1.75 3.70
C ASN A 264 20.42 -1.05 3.28
N ARG A 265 20.53 0.26 3.04
CA ARG A 265 19.46 1.11 2.52
C ARG A 265 19.74 1.44 1.06
N ASP A 266 18.68 1.54 0.26
CA ASP A 266 18.80 2.11 -1.07
C ASP A 266 19.12 3.61 -1.00
N THR A 267 20.03 4.07 -1.84
CA THR A 267 20.39 5.48 -1.93
C THR A 267 19.50 6.27 -2.89
N ALA A 268 18.69 5.57 -3.68
CA ALA A 268 17.80 6.16 -4.68
C ALA A 268 16.34 6.28 -4.19
N SER A 269 15.99 5.63 -3.08
CA SER A 269 14.64 5.62 -2.52
C SER A 269 14.67 5.43 -0.99
N LEU A 270 13.51 5.38 -0.37
CA LEU A 270 13.37 5.02 1.04
C LEU A 270 13.31 3.50 1.27
N SER A 271 13.75 2.69 0.30
CA SER A 271 13.79 1.23 0.43
C SER A 271 14.94 0.78 1.32
N TYR A 272 14.74 -0.33 2.04
CA TYR A 272 15.76 -0.91 2.90
C TYR A 272 15.57 -2.41 3.13
N VAL A 273 16.64 -3.10 3.50
CA VAL A 273 16.61 -4.51 3.94
C VAL A 273 16.44 -4.55 5.46
N TYR A 274 15.55 -5.38 5.95
CA TYR A 274 15.44 -5.65 7.38
C TYR A 274 15.55 -7.16 7.64
N PRO A 275 16.65 -7.64 8.21
CA PRO A 275 16.75 -9.04 8.63
C PRO A 275 15.95 -9.25 9.90
N LEU A 276 14.87 -10.03 9.78
CA LEU A 276 14.04 -10.41 10.92
C LEU A 276 14.80 -11.37 11.84
N ASP A 277 15.50 -12.33 11.21
CA ASP A 277 16.44 -13.25 11.85
C ASP A 277 17.52 -13.73 10.84
N ALA A 278 18.22 -14.80 11.15
CA ALA A 278 19.29 -15.32 10.28
C ALA A 278 18.77 -15.97 8.98
N LYS A 279 17.46 -16.29 8.91
CA LYS A 279 16.84 -17.02 7.80
C LYS A 279 15.81 -16.18 7.03
N HIS A 280 15.31 -15.09 7.60
CA HIS A 280 14.19 -14.33 7.06
C HIS A 280 14.55 -12.86 6.91
N TRP A 281 14.45 -12.35 5.69
CA TRP A 281 14.64 -10.93 5.38
C TRP A 281 13.38 -10.30 4.85
N PHE A 282 13.18 -9.03 5.21
CA PHE A 282 12.21 -8.16 4.57
C PHE A 282 12.92 -7.20 3.63
N LEU A 283 12.41 -7.11 2.41
CA LEU A 283 12.67 -5.98 1.52
C LEU A 283 11.52 -4.99 1.72
N MET A 284 11.80 -3.92 2.43
CA MET A 284 10.88 -2.81 2.68
C MET A 284 11.04 -1.84 1.52
N MET A 285 10.07 -1.84 0.59
CA MET A 285 10.19 -1.15 -0.69
C MET A 285 9.38 0.14 -0.70
N ASP A 286 10.03 1.24 -0.98
CA ASP A 286 9.36 2.50 -1.34
C ASP A 286 8.93 2.41 -2.80
N SER A 287 7.63 2.37 -3.01
CA SER A 287 7.00 2.29 -4.33
C SER A 287 6.34 3.59 -4.76
N CYS A 288 6.55 4.70 -4.02
CA CYS A 288 5.95 5.98 -4.32
C CYS A 288 6.72 6.74 -5.41
N ILE A 289 6.03 7.60 -6.14
CA ILE A 289 6.59 8.43 -7.20
C ILE A 289 6.58 9.90 -6.74
N TYR A 290 7.76 10.52 -6.69
CA TYR A 290 7.95 11.90 -6.20
C TYR A 290 8.49 12.86 -7.27
N ASP A 291 8.76 12.40 -8.51
CA ASP A 291 9.53 13.14 -9.51
C ASP A 291 8.89 14.47 -9.94
N ASP A 292 7.56 14.50 -10.08
CA ASP A 292 6.78 15.69 -10.47
C ASP A 292 5.68 16.04 -9.44
N GLY A 293 5.89 15.68 -8.16
CA GLY A 293 4.91 15.80 -7.10
C GLY A 293 4.39 14.42 -6.67
N ASN A 294 3.32 14.43 -5.90
CA ASN A 294 2.69 13.21 -5.41
C ASN A 294 1.83 12.55 -6.50
N HIS A 295 2.03 11.26 -6.71
CA HIS A 295 1.23 10.41 -7.60
C HIS A 295 0.48 9.36 -6.79
N VAL A 296 -0.71 9.00 -7.26
CA VAL A 296 -1.48 7.89 -6.66
C VAL A 296 -0.93 6.54 -7.12
N GLU A 297 -0.38 6.50 -8.33
CA GLU A 297 0.26 5.33 -8.91
C GLU A 297 1.62 5.07 -8.26
N GLY A 298 2.01 3.79 -8.19
CA GLY A 298 3.31 3.37 -7.68
C GLY A 298 4.27 2.90 -8.76
N ARG A 299 5.56 2.94 -8.47
CA ARG A 299 6.62 2.39 -9.32
C ARG A 299 7.88 2.12 -8.50
N ILE A 300 8.57 1.03 -8.80
CA ILE A 300 9.93 0.81 -8.32
C ILE A 300 10.91 1.36 -9.38
N GLY A 301 11.72 2.36 -9.00
CA GLY A 301 12.68 2.98 -9.91
C GLY A 301 13.78 2.01 -10.38
N ASP A 302 14.38 2.27 -11.55
CA ASP A 302 15.39 1.38 -12.17
C ASP A 302 16.62 1.16 -11.28
N ALA A 303 17.06 2.16 -10.53
CA ALA A 303 18.17 2.04 -9.58
C ALA A 303 17.78 1.14 -8.40
N THR A 304 16.59 1.33 -7.87
CA THR A 304 16.01 0.53 -6.77
C THR A 304 15.79 -0.92 -7.21
N LEU A 305 15.34 -1.18 -8.45
CA LEU A 305 15.23 -2.54 -9.00
C LEU A 305 16.59 -3.28 -9.01
N LYS A 306 17.66 -2.60 -9.44
CA LYS A 306 19.01 -3.19 -9.42
C LYS A 306 19.50 -3.45 -8.00
N TRP A 307 19.22 -2.52 -7.09
CA TRP A 307 19.52 -2.69 -5.67
C TRP A 307 18.74 -3.89 -5.09
N MET A 308 17.44 -4.01 -5.38
CA MET A 308 16.60 -5.13 -4.97
C MET A 308 17.15 -6.46 -5.53
N GLU A 309 17.45 -6.53 -6.83
CA GLU A 309 18.00 -7.73 -7.45
C GLU A 309 19.30 -8.19 -6.77
N THR A 310 20.17 -7.25 -6.42
CA THR A 310 21.42 -7.55 -5.71
C THR A 310 21.15 -8.25 -4.39
N HIS A 311 20.16 -7.79 -3.60
CA HIS A 311 19.84 -8.39 -2.31
C HIS A 311 19.10 -9.73 -2.46
N LEU A 312 18.26 -9.88 -3.47
CA LEU A 312 17.62 -11.15 -3.80
C LEU A 312 18.64 -12.22 -4.19
N LYS A 313 19.69 -11.84 -4.95
CA LYS A 313 20.79 -12.74 -5.31
C LYS A 313 21.55 -13.22 -4.07
N VAL A 314 21.94 -12.30 -3.18
CA VAL A 314 22.59 -12.64 -1.90
C VAL A 314 21.72 -13.53 -1.04
N ALA A 315 20.44 -13.23 -0.91
CA ALA A 315 19.51 -14.04 -0.14
C ALA A 315 19.41 -15.47 -0.66
N LYS A 316 19.31 -15.63 -1.99
CA LYS A 316 19.26 -16.95 -2.65
C LYS A 316 20.54 -17.75 -2.45
N GLU A 317 21.71 -17.10 -2.53
CA GLU A 317 23.02 -17.76 -2.31
C GLU A 317 23.20 -18.25 -0.87
N HIS A 318 22.52 -17.61 0.10
CA HIS A 318 22.62 -17.92 1.52
C HIS A 318 21.38 -18.63 2.09
N ASP A 319 20.47 -19.11 1.22
CA ASP A 319 19.26 -19.82 1.60
C ASP A 319 18.39 -19.02 2.59
N ILE A 320 18.24 -17.70 2.33
CA ILE A 320 17.44 -16.78 3.11
C ILE A 320 16.10 -16.61 2.41
N GLN A 321 15.01 -16.81 3.14
CA GLN A 321 13.67 -16.52 2.66
C GLN A 321 13.41 -15.02 2.69
N VAL A 322 13.02 -14.45 1.55
CA VAL A 322 12.72 -13.03 1.41
C VAL A 322 11.22 -12.83 1.29
N ILE A 323 10.70 -11.86 2.03
CA ILE A 323 9.35 -11.32 1.87
C ILE A 323 9.47 -9.86 1.47
N VAL A 324 8.72 -9.44 0.46
CA VAL A 324 8.69 -8.05 0.00
C VAL A 324 7.46 -7.34 0.55
N LEU A 325 7.69 -6.16 1.13
CA LEU A 325 6.62 -5.28 1.61
C LEU A 325 6.72 -3.96 0.85
N ALA A 326 5.62 -3.52 0.25
CA ALA A 326 5.50 -2.22 -0.40
C ALA A 326 4.10 -1.66 -0.17
N HIS A 327 3.86 -0.41 -0.56
CA HIS A 327 2.50 0.16 -0.42
C HIS A 327 1.61 -0.24 -1.60
N HIS A 328 2.06 -0.03 -2.83
CA HIS A 328 1.26 -0.28 -4.04
C HIS A 328 1.21 -1.76 -4.41
N ASN A 329 0.09 -2.16 -5.03
CA ASN A 329 -0.15 -3.54 -5.39
C ASN A 329 0.76 -4.01 -6.56
N LEU A 330 1.15 -5.28 -6.49
CA LEU A 330 1.93 -5.95 -7.51
C LEU A 330 1.05 -6.55 -8.61
N LEU A 331 -0.08 -7.15 -8.21
CA LEU A 331 -1.00 -7.89 -9.08
C LEU A 331 -2.33 -7.16 -9.21
N GLN A 332 -3.07 -7.47 -10.28
CA GLN A 332 -4.45 -6.97 -10.41
C GLN A 332 -5.37 -7.67 -9.40
N GLU A 333 -5.61 -7.03 -8.28
CA GLU A 333 -6.31 -7.58 -7.14
C GLU A 333 -7.83 -7.45 -7.21
N SER A 334 -8.34 -6.50 -7.99
CA SER A 334 -9.76 -6.15 -7.99
C SER A 334 -10.31 -5.93 -9.39
N ARG A 335 -11.53 -6.39 -9.63
CA ARG A 335 -12.33 -6.03 -10.80
C ARG A 335 -13.16 -4.76 -10.58
N LEU A 336 -13.25 -4.31 -9.33
CA LEU A 336 -13.95 -3.08 -8.95
C LEU A 336 -13.00 -1.89 -9.09
N PHE A 337 -11.80 -2.01 -8.54
CA PHE A 337 -10.74 -1.01 -8.59
C PHE A 337 -9.72 -1.44 -9.65
N THR A 338 -9.73 -0.78 -10.80
CA THR A 338 -8.97 -1.19 -11.99
C THR A 338 -8.04 -0.12 -12.52
N THR A 339 -7.90 0.99 -11.81
CA THR A 339 -7.04 2.11 -12.20
C THR A 339 -6.32 2.63 -10.98
N GLN A 340 -5.05 3.02 -11.15
CA GLN A 340 -4.24 3.63 -10.10
C GLN A 340 -3.98 2.74 -8.88
N CYS A 341 -4.12 1.43 -9.01
CA CYS A 341 -3.95 0.47 -7.92
C CYS A 341 -2.63 -0.30 -8.04
N GLU A 342 -2.35 -0.79 -9.24
CA GLU A 342 -1.14 -1.57 -9.52
C GLU A 342 0.05 -0.65 -9.78
N MET A 343 1.25 -1.12 -9.47
CA MET A 343 2.48 -0.44 -9.87
C MET A 343 2.60 -0.39 -11.40
N GLU A 344 3.08 0.74 -11.94
CA GLU A 344 3.29 0.93 -13.38
C GLU A 344 4.18 -0.16 -14.00
N ASN A 345 5.19 -0.61 -13.25
CA ASN A 345 6.12 -1.67 -13.66
C ASN A 345 5.91 -2.98 -12.89
N GLY A 346 4.71 -3.23 -12.40
CA GLY A 346 4.35 -4.47 -11.69
C GLY A 346 4.78 -5.76 -12.38
N PRO A 347 4.56 -5.94 -13.71
CA PRO A 347 5.01 -7.13 -14.42
C PRO A 347 6.53 -7.34 -14.39
N GLU A 348 7.34 -6.27 -14.42
CA GLU A 348 8.80 -6.35 -14.33
C GLU A 348 9.24 -6.78 -12.93
N VAL A 349 8.63 -6.18 -11.90
CA VAL A 349 8.86 -6.55 -10.49
C VAL A 349 8.45 -7.99 -10.24
N THR A 350 7.29 -8.42 -10.72
CA THR A 350 6.81 -9.81 -10.61
C THR A 350 7.82 -10.80 -11.21
N ALA A 351 8.27 -10.53 -12.44
CA ALA A 351 9.24 -11.40 -13.11
C ALA A 351 10.56 -11.51 -12.33
N LEU A 352 11.02 -10.39 -11.74
CA LEU A 352 12.22 -10.39 -10.91
C LEU A 352 12.02 -11.22 -9.63
N LEU A 353 10.91 -11.03 -8.93
CA LEU A 353 10.61 -11.76 -7.70
C LEU A 353 10.47 -13.28 -7.95
N GLU A 354 9.82 -13.68 -9.03
CA GLU A 354 9.68 -15.09 -9.42
C GLU A 354 11.02 -15.73 -9.83
N GLN A 355 11.91 -14.99 -10.53
CA GLN A 355 13.25 -15.44 -10.86
C GLN A 355 14.05 -15.84 -9.60
N TYR A 356 13.87 -15.12 -8.51
CA TYR A 356 14.52 -15.38 -7.23
C TYR A 356 13.66 -16.19 -6.26
N GLN A 357 12.51 -16.68 -6.70
CA GLN A 357 11.61 -17.54 -5.91
C GLN A 357 11.13 -16.88 -4.62
N VAL A 358 10.85 -15.57 -4.68
CA VAL A 358 10.21 -14.85 -3.57
C VAL A 358 8.78 -15.34 -3.44
N PRO A 359 8.38 -15.90 -2.29
CA PRO A 359 7.07 -16.54 -2.18
C PRO A 359 5.93 -15.55 -1.91
N LEU A 360 6.25 -14.39 -1.32
CA LEU A 360 5.25 -13.49 -0.77
C LEU A 360 5.59 -12.01 -0.95
N TYR A 361 4.59 -11.27 -1.42
CA TYR A 361 4.54 -9.82 -1.47
C TYR A 361 3.38 -9.32 -0.62
N ILE A 362 3.56 -8.26 0.15
CA ILE A 362 2.55 -7.71 1.04
C ILE A 362 2.38 -6.22 0.72
N SER A 363 1.13 -5.80 0.52
CA SER A 363 0.78 -4.43 0.13
C SER A 363 -0.44 -3.89 0.88
N GLY A 364 -0.75 -2.61 0.65
CA GLY A 364 -1.94 -1.90 1.08
C GLY A 364 -2.67 -1.24 -0.08
N HIS A 365 -2.90 0.09 0.02
CA HIS A 365 -3.33 0.99 -1.05
C HIS A 365 -4.74 0.77 -1.62
N LEU A 366 -5.09 -0.47 -1.92
CA LEU A 366 -6.37 -0.81 -2.56
C LEU A 366 -7.59 -0.64 -1.65
N HIS A 367 -7.37 -0.55 -0.33
CA HIS A 367 -8.43 -0.55 0.68
C HIS A 367 -9.33 -1.81 0.65
N VAL A 368 -8.76 -2.95 0.24
CA VAL A 368 -9.49 -4.23 0.18
C VAL A 368 -8.61 -5.37 0.68
N GLN A 369 -9.06 -6.15 1.66
CA GLN A 369 -8.38 -7.37 2.07
C GLN A 369 -8.44 -8.42 0.94
N ARG A 370 -7.26 -8.82 0.43
CA ARG A 370 -7.12 -9.82 -0.65
C ARG A 370 -5.94 -10.73 -0.42
N ILE A 371 -6.02 -11.92 -0.99
CA ILE A 371 -4.88 -12.82 -1.15
C ILE A 371 -5.00 -13.45 -2.52
N ARG A 372 -4.01 -13.21 -3.38
CA ARG A 372 -3.96 -13.75 -4.73
C ARG A 372 -2.62 -14.39 -5.03
N GLU A 373 -2.63 -15.27 -5.99
CA GLU A 373 -1.46 -15.92 -6.56
C GLU A 373 -1.32 -15.48 -8.01
N HIS A 374 -0.10 -15.17 -8.42
CA HIS A 374 0.21 -14.93 -9.82
C HIS A 374 0.19 -16.25 -10.57
N VAL A 375 -0.74 -16.39 -11.50
CA VAL A 375 -0.85 -17.56 -12.34
C VAL A 375 -0.16 -17.27 -13.68
N THR A 376 1.00 -17.85 -13.88
CA THR A 376 1.69 -17.80 -15.18
C THR A 376 1.00 -18.73 -16.17
N GLY A 377 0.33 -18.13 -17.18
CA GLY A 377 -0.19 -18.65 -18.42
C GLY A 377 -0.90 -20.02 -18.47
N PRO A 378 -1.82 -20.24 -19.39
CA PRO A 378 -2.48 -21.53 -19.54
C PRO A 378 -1.50 -22.53 -20.15
N GLY A 379 -1.08 -23.54 -19.41
CA GLY A 379 -0.39 -24.71 -19.93
C GLY A 379 0.99 -25.04 -19.38
N LEU A 380 1.41 -24.47 -18.28
CA LEU A 380 2.60 -24.97 -17.58
C LEU A 380 2.17 -26.19 -16.75
N GLU A 381 2.57 -27.38 -17.20
CA GLU A 381 2.32 -28.67 -16.51
C GLU A 381 3.19 -28.88 -15.26
N ASP A 382 4.05 -27.94 -14.93
CA ASP A 382 4.83 -27.92 -13.68
C ASP A 382 4.18 -26.91 -12.73
N GLU A 383 3.56 -27.40 -11.69
CA GLU A 383 3.01 -26.66 -10.55
C GLU A 383 4.14 -25.99 -9.75
N GLN A 384 4.77 -24.97 -10.30
CA GLN A 384 5.55 -24.03 -9.49
C GLN A 384 4.54 -23.04 -8.91
N GLU A 385 4.45 -23.01 -7.59
CA GLU A 385 3.70 -21.97 -6.88
C GLU A 385 4.24 -20.60 -7.32
N GLY A 386 3.37 -19.77 -7.90
CA GLY A 386 3.70 -18.40 -8.26
C GLY A 386 3.83 -17.53 -7.01
N ILE A 387 4.26 -16.30 -7.20
CA ILE A 387 4.27 -15.34 -6.09
C ILE A 387 2.85 -15.09 -5.59
N HIS A 388 2.68 -15.07 -4.27
CA HIS A 388 1.43 -14.65 -3.64
C HIS A 388 1.50 -13.18 -3.26
N GLU A 389 0.40 -12.46 -3.44
CA GLU A 389 0.21 -11.13 -2.89
C GLU A 389 -0.86 -11.14 -1.81
N ILE A 390 -0.55 -10.54 -0.66
CA ILE A 390 -1.49 -10.24 0.41
C ILE A 390 -1.69 -8.73 0.45
N VAL A 391 -2.87 -8.27 0.05
CA VAL A 391 -3.29 -6.89 0.22
C VAL A 391 -4.00 -6.76 1.55
N LEU A 392 -3.50 -5.88 2.40
CA LEU A 392 -4.06 -5.62 3.73
C LEU A 392 -5.27 -4.69 3.61
N SER A 393 -6.33 -4.99 4.36
CA SER A 393 -7.44 -4.06 4.56
C SER A 393 -6.93 -2.80 5.27
N PRO A 394 -7.47 -1.61 4.96
CA PRO A 394 -7.08 -0.41 5.68
C PRO A 394 -7.44 -0.52 7.15
N TYR A 395 -6.49 -0.20 8.02
CA TYR A 395 -6.70 -0.20 9.46
C TYR A 395 -7.74 0.86 9.88
N SER A 396 -7.84 1.94 9.10
CA SER A 396 -8.81 3.03 9.26
C SER A 396 -10.27 2.63 8.96
N PHE A 397 -10.52 1.43 8.43
CA PHE A 397 -11.87 0.91 8.15
C PHE A 397 -12.47 0.14 9.34
N PRO A 398 -13.80 -0.12 9.31
CA PRO A 398 -14.47 -0.96 10.31
C PRO A 398 -13.79 -2.31 10.51
N GLY A 399 -13.66 -2.70 11.76
CA GLY A 399 -13.00 -3.94 12.15
C GLY A 399 -11.52 -3.78 12.44
N ASN A 400 -10.88 -2.64 12.08
CA ASN A 400 -9.49 -2.33 12.41
C ASN A 400 -8.59 -3.55 12.20
N GLN A 401 -8.59 -4.04 10.94
CA GLN A 401 -7.94 -5.29 10.60
C GLN A 401 -6.42 -5.13 10.59
N TYR A 402 -5.73 -6.14 11.08
CA TYR A 402 -4.29 -6.29 10.97
C TYR A 402 -3.94 -7.73 10.62
N GLY A 403 -2.81 -7.94 9.97
CA GLY A 403 -2.31 -9.26 9.64
C GLY A 403 -1.38 -9.80 10.72
N MET A 404 -1.41 -11.11 10.93
CA MET A 404 -0.37 -11.84 11.66
C MET A 404 0.25 -12.86 10.72
N LEU A 405 1.52 -12.68 10.38
CA LEU A 405 2.33 -13.63 9.64
C LEU A 405 3.23 -14.37 10.64
N SER A 406 3.24 -15.69 10.57
CA SER A 406 4.05 -16.54 11.45
C SER A 406 4.73 -17.62 10.63
N TRP A 407 5.85 -18.11 11.13
CA TRP A 407 6.59 -19.23 10.53
C TRP A 407 6.51 -20.46 11.45
N ASP A 408 6.57 -21.63 10.86
CA ASP A 408 6.82 -22.87 11.59
C ASP A 408 8.32 -23.27 11.55
N LEU A 409 8.66 -24.40 12.15
CA LEU A 409 10.05 -24.89 12.18
C LEU A 409 10.58 -25.33 10.79
N ASN A 410 9.70 -25.49 9.80
CA ASN A 410 10.03 -25.84 8.41
C ASN A 410 10.02 -24.61 7.50
N ASP A 411 10.02 -23.41 8.09
CA ASP A 411 9.94 -22.13 7.40
C ASP A 411 8.65 -21.96 6.54
N THR A 412 7.58 -22.73 6.86
CA THR A 412 6.26 -22.55 6.26
C THR A 412 5.59 -21.33 6.89
N MET A 413 5.10 -20.43 6.07
CA MET A 413 4.38 -19.24 6.52
C MET A 413 2.89 -19.52 6.71
N SER A 414 2.31 -18.87 7.71
CA SER A 414 0.87 -18.79 7.92
C SER A 414 0.45 -17.36 8.17
N PHE A 415 -0.49 -16.87 7.39
CA PHE A 415 -1.08 -15.55 7.54
C PHE A 415 -2.52 -15.62 8.02
N GLU A 416 -2.85 -14.80 8.99
CA GLU A 416 -4.18 -14.66 9.55
C GLU A 416 -4.56 -13.19 9.68
N THR A 417 -5.74 -12.83 9.18
CA THR A 417 -6.33 -11.50 9.41
C THR A 417 -7.01 -11.47 10.77
N ARG A 418 -6.60 -10.54 11.62
CA ARG A 418 -7.15 -10.30 12.96
C ARG A 418 -7.76 -8.92 13.07
N ARG A 419 -8.44 -8.64 14.18
CA ARG A 419 -9.08 -7.36 14.46
C ARG A 419 -8.63 -6.83 15.80
N ALA A 420 -8.33 -5.53 15.84
CA ALA A 420 -8.12 -4.82 17.10
C ALA A 420 -9.47 -4.49 17.74
N ASP A 421 -9.57 -4.65 19.05
CA ASP A 421 -10.81 -4.44 19.80
C ASP A 421 -10.83 -3.05 20.44
N VAL A 422 -11.25 -2.06 19.66
CA VAL A 422 -11.38 -0.66 20.12
C VAL A 422 -12.38 -0.54 21.27
N ALA A 423 -13.43 -1.36 21.28
CA ALA A 423 -14.41 -1.31 22.37
C ALA A 423 -13.84 -1.83 23.70
N ALA A 424 -13.03 -2.88 23.67
CA ALA A 424 -12.32 -3.35 24.85
C ALA A 424 -11.32 -2.31 25.34
N TRP A 425 -10.52 -1.73 24.43
CA TRP A 425 -9.61 -0.64 24.75
C TRP A 425 -10.33 0.55 25.37
N ALA A 426 -11.39 1.06 24.75
CA ALA A 426 -12.17 2.18 25.28
C ALA A 426 -12.71 1.93 26.70
N LYS A 427 -13.16 0.70 26.96
CA LYS A 427 -13.61 0.28 28.28
C LYS A 427 -12.46 0.25 29.30
N GLU A 428 -11.28 -0.23 28.92
CA GLU A 428 -10.08 -0.22 29.77
C GLU A 428 -9.63 1.22 30.09
N GLN A 429 -9.79 2.15 29.14
CA GLN A 429 -9.53 3.58 29.34
C GLN A 429 -10.65 4.31 30.13
N GLY A 430 -11.72 3.62 30.50
CA GLY A 430 -12.84 4.21 31.25
C GLY A 430 -13.72 5.14 30.41
N SER A 431 -13.75 4.98 29.09
CA SER A 431 -14.60 5.79 28.19
C SER A 431 -16.08 5.59 28.50
N GLU A 432 -16.84 6.68 28.47
CA GLU A 432 -18.30 6.69 28.54
C GLU A 432 -18.94 6.91 27.16
N ASN A 433 -18.14 7.06 26.10
CA ASN A 433 -18.64 7.27 24.74
C ASN A 433 -19.33 5.98 24.22
N PRO A 434 -20.67 6.02 23.95
CA PRO A 434 -21.40 4.82 23.54
C PRO A 434 -20.98 4.29 22.17
N GLU A 435 -20.44 5.11 21.29
CA GLU A 435 -19.94 4.72 19.97
C GLU A 435 -18.64 3.92 20.11
N LEU A 436 -17.71 4.39 20.94
CA LEU A 436 -16.48 3.67 21.27
C LEU A 436 -16.76 2.35 22.01
N LEU A 437 -17.70 2.35 22.96
CA LEU A 437 -18.08 1.14 23.72
C LEU A 437 -18.79 0.08 22.86
N ASN A 438 -19.32 0.46 21.70
CA ASN A 438 -19.94 -0.45 20.73
C ASN A 438 -19.28 -0.34 19.34
N PHE A 439 -17.98 -0.07 19.30
CA PHE A 439 -17.26 0.38 18.11
C PHE A 439 -17.40 -0.54 16.91
N SER A 440 -17.32 -1.85 17.11
CA SER A 440 -17.39 -2.82 16.01
C SER A 440 -18.70 -2.73 15.22
N GLU A 441 -19.85 -2.60 15.90
CA GLU A 441 -21.15 -2.47 15.24
C GLU A 441 -21.36 -1.05 14.71
N TRP A 442 -21.05 -0.06 15.54
CA TRP A 442 -21.20 1.35 15.19
C TRP A 442 -20.38 1.71 13.93
N SER A 443 -19.09 1.33 13.88
CA SER A 443 -18.21 1.64 12.76
C SER A 443 -18.69 1.03 11.45
N ARG A 444 -19.18 -0.21 11.48
CA ARG A 444 -19.76 -0.85 10.29
C ARG A 444 -21.03 -0.14 9.80
N GLN A 445 -21.89 0.29 10.70
CA GLN A 445 -23.10 1.07 10.36
C GLN A 445 -22.72 2.44 9.83
N TYR A 446 -21.76 3.10 10.45
CA TYR A 446 -21.25 4.40 10.02
C TYR A 446 -20.72 4.35 8.58
N THR A 447 -19.74 3.50 8.30
CA THR A 447 -19.17 3.36 6.94
C THR A 447 -20.24 2.99 5.91
N LYS A 448 -21.14 2.05 6.24
CA LYS A 448 -22.28 1.75 5.35
C LYS A 448 -23.14 2.98 5.06
N SER A 449 -23.38 3.82 6.05
CA SER A 449 -24.21 5.03 5.87
C SER A 449 -23.52 6.05 4.96
N VAL A 450 -22.20 6.22 5.09
CA VAL A 450 -21.40 7.09 4.21
C VAL A 450 -21.46 6.59 2.77
N ILE A 451 -21.16 5.31 2.53
CA ILE A 451 -21.22 4.69 1.21
C ILE A 451 -22.64 4.75 0.61
N GLN A 452 -23.65 4.50 1.43
CA GLN A 452 -25.05 4.58 1.02
C GLN A 452 -25.42 5.98 0.53
N GLU A 453 -25.03 7.04 1.27
CA GLU A 453 -25.34 8.41 0.87
C GLU A 453 -24.60 8.80 -0.42
N GLN A 454 -23.33 8.44 -0.55
CA GLN A 454 -22.55 8.66 -1.78
C GLN A 454 -23.18 7.96 -2.99
N VAL A 455 -23.57 6.70 -2.85
CA VAL A 455 -24.21 5.94 -3.93
C VAL A 455 -25.58 6.52 -4.29
N LYS A 456 -26.37 6.91 -3.29
CA LYS A 456 -27.67 7.53 -3.48
C LYS A 456 -27.60 8.79 -4.35
N GLN A 457 -26.54 9.61 -4.19
CA GLN A 457 -26.31 10.79 -5.01
C GLN A 457 -26.04 10.46 -6.49
N THR A 458 -25.54 9.28 -6.80
CA THR A 458 -25.31 8.82 -8.18
C THR A 458 -26.58 8.33 -8.89
N ILE A 459 -27.63 7.98 -8.15
CA ILE A 459 -28.88 7.45 -8.70
C ILE A 459 -29.80 8.60 -9.10
N THR A 460 -30.11 8.70 -10.37
CA THR A 460 -30.97 9.75 -10.93
C THR A 460 -32.33 9.19 -11.36
N MET A 461 -33.34 10.06 -11.49
CA MET A 461 -34.67 9.74 -12.06
C MET A 461 -35.45 8.64 -11.32
N VAL A 462 -35.19 8.46 -10.03
CA VAL A 462 -35.83 7.49 -9.13
C VAL A 462 -36.32 8.23 -7.89
N PRO A 463 -37.51 7.91 -7.34
CA PRO A 463 -37.96 8.44 -6.06
C PRO A 463 -36.97 8.15 -4.92
N ASP A 464 -36.89 9.05 -3.93
CA ASP A 464 -35.85 9.00 -2.88
C ASP A 464 -35.93 7.74 -2.02
N ASP A 465 -37.12 7.23 -1.72
CA ASP A 465 -37.31 5.99 -0.98
C ASP A 465 -36.80 4.74 -1.75
N LEU A 466 -36.82 4.78 -3.07
CA LEU A 466 -36.27 3.72 -3.90
C LEU A 466 -34.74 3.87 -4.07
N LYS A 467 -34.22 5.11 -4.16
CA LYS A 467 -32.77 5.35 -4.13
C LYS A 467 -32.16 4.82 -2.84
N GLU A 468 -32.80 5.09 -1.71
CA GLU A 468 -32.39 4.62 -0.39
C GLU A 468 -32.21 3.10 -0.37
N LYS A 469 -33.22 2.35 -0.85
CA LYS A 469 -33.16 0.88 -0.93
C LYS A 469 -32.06 0.38 -1.86
N MET A 470 -31.87 1.06 -3.00
CA MET A 470 -30.84 0.68 -3.97
C MET A 470 -29.43 0.92 -3.41
N ALA A 471 -29.20 2.07 -2.79
CA ALA A 471 -27.94 2.45 -2.20
C ALA A 471 -27.58 1.59 -0.97
N SER A 472 -28.56 1.26 -0.13
CA SER A 472 -28.40 0.33 1.00
C SER A 472 -27.89 -1.03 0.53
N LEU A 473 -28.50 -1.60 -0.52
CA LEU A 473 -28.02 -2.87 -1.05
C LEU A 473 -26.56 -2.80 -1.56
N TYR A 474 -26.19 -1.69 -2.19
CA TYR A 474 -24.80 -1.50 -2.64
C TYR A 474 -23.85 -1.49 -1.44
N ALA A 475 -24.16 -0.72 -0.41
CA ALA A 475 -23.33 -0.63 0.81
C ALA A 475 -23.22 -1.98 1.55
N ASP A 476 -24.31 -2.77 1.56
CA ASP A 476 -24.35 -4.12 2.14
C ASP A 476 -23.43 -5.13 1.41
N LEU A 477 -23.12 -4.89 0.14
CA LEU A 477 -22.17 -5.69 -0.63
C LEU A 477 -20.75 -5.13 -0.57
N TYR A 478 -20.61 -3.80 -0.56
CA TYR A 478 -19.35 -3.09 -0.61
C TYR A 478 -18.48 -3.32 0.63
N LEU A 479 -19.04 -3.13 1.81
CA LEU A 479 -18.28 -3.25 3.04
C LEU A 479 -17.72 -4.66 3.27
N PRO A 480 -18.49 -5.76 3.15
CA PRO A 480 -17.92 -7.12 3.21
C PRO A 480 -16.85 -7.35 2.12
N TYR A 481 -17.02 -6.76 0.94
CA TYR A 481 -16.03 -6.83 -0.12
C TYR A 481 -14.69 -6.23 0.28
N CYS A 482 -14.69 -5.01 0.84
CA CYS A 482 -13.48 -4.34 1.31
C CYS A 482 -12.80 -5.09 2.45
N LEU A 483 -13.58 -5.68 3.35
CA LEU A 483 -13.06 -6.43 4.49
C LEU A 483 -12.62 -7.87 4.18
N GLY A 484 -12.65 -8.30 2.91
CA GLY A 484 -12.33 -9.68 2.52
C GLY A 484 -13.30 -10.72 3.07
N GLU A 485 -14.50 -10.30 3.46
CA GLU A 485 -15.58 -11.15 3.93
C GLU A 485 -16.39 -11.72 2.76
N ALA A 486 -17.20 -12.73 3.03
CA ALA A 486 -18.12 -13.26 2.02
C ALA A 486 -19.19 -12.22 1.65
N VAL A 487 -19.23 -11.82 0.38
CA VAL A 487 -20.27 -10.93 -0.16
C VAL A 487 -21.59 -11.71 -0.25
N PRO A 488 -22.69 -11.24 0.39
CA PRO A 488 -23.96 -11.96 0.44
C PRO A 488 -24.76 -11.87 -0.88
N TRP A 489 -24.13 -12.23 -2.00
CA TRP A 489 -24.67 -12.04 -3.34
C TRP A 489 -25.95 -12.83 -3.63
N ASN A 490 -26.05 -14.04 -3.12
CA ASN A 490 -27.24 -14.88 -3.36
C ASN A 490 -28.46 -14.33 -2.63
N ASP A 491 -28.28 -13.80 -1.44
CA ASP A 491 -29.35 -13.14 -0.67
C ASP A 491 -29.72 -11.80 -1.32
N ALA A 492 -28.72 -11.04 -1.73
CA ALA A 492 -28.92 -9.77 -2.46
C ALA A 492 -29.84 -9.94 -3.68
N LYS A 493 -29.62 -11.00 -4.49
CA LYS A 493 -30.44 -11.27 -5.70
C LYS A 493 -31.92 -11.54 -5.40
N GLN A 494 -32.26 -11.90 -4.17
CA GLN A 494 -33.64 -12.17 -3.76
C GLN A 494 -34.37 -10.90 -3.29
N THR A 495 -33.66 -9.78 -3.16
CA THR A 495 -34.22 -8.52 -2.64
C THR A 495 -34.99 -7.74 -3.71
N SER A 496 -35.95 -6.94 -3.27
CA SER A 496 -36.61 -5.95 -4.11
C SER A 496 -35.65 -4.88 -4.62
N ALA A 497 -34.60 -4.55 -3.85
CA ALA A 497 -33.56 -3.60 -4.21
C ALA A 497 -32.74 -4.08 -5.42
N TYR A 498 -32.38 -5.35 -5.48
CA TYR A 498 -31.71 -5.94 -6.65
C TYR A 498 -32.58 -5.87 -7.89
N THR A 499 -33.87 -6.18 -7.74
CA THR A 499 -34.85 -6.06 -8.85
C THR A 499 -34.97 -4.62 -9.34
N LEU A 500 -34.89 -3.63 -8.42
CA LEU A 500 -34.87 -2.20 -8.79
C LEU A 500 -33.63 -1.86 -9.61
N TRP A 501 -32.43 -2.28 -9.20
CA TRP A 501 -31.20 -2.09 -9.96
C TRP A 501 -31.31 -2.66 -11.38
N GLN A 502 -31.82 -3.89 -11.52
CA GLN A 502 -32.03 -4.52 -12.83
C GLN A 502 -33.00 -3.76 -13.74
N ARG A 503 -34.00 -3.09 -13.17
CA ARG A 503 -35.01 -2.35 -13.93
C ARG A 503 -34.59 -0.93 -14.26
N VAL A 504 -33.93 -0.27 -13.31
CA VAL A 504 -33.60 1.16 -13.40
C VAL A 504 -32.32 1.38 -14.18
N ASP A 505 -31.26 0.63 -13.85
CA ASP A 505 -29.95 0.84 -14.44
C ASP A 505 -29.16 -0.48 -14.61
N PRO A 506 -29.65 -1.42 -15.44
CA PRO A 506 -29.04 -2.75 -15.61
C PRO A 506 -27.65 -2.73 -16.26
N LYS A 507 -27.27 -1.62 -16.89
CA LYS A 507 -25.97 -1.43 -17.55
C LYS A 507 -25.11 -0.36 -16.87
N GLY A 508 -25.61 0.23 -15.82
CA GLY A 508 -24.95 1.30 -15.08
C GLY A 508 -23.69 0.84 -14.36
N LYS A 509 -22.84 1.80 -14.07
CA LYS A 509 -21.56 1.58 -13.41
C LYS A 509 -21.76 0.86 -12.07
N LYS A 510 -22.64 1.37 -11.20
CA LYS A 510 -22.87 0.82 -9.86
C LYS A 510 -23.42 -0.61 -9.86
N PHE A 511 -24.27 -0.97 -10.82
CA PHE A 511 -24.75 -2.35 -10.94
C PHE A 511 -23.66 -3.32 -11.40
N LYS A 512 -22.78 -2.89 -12.32
CA LYS A 512 -21.60 -3.66 -12.71
C LYS A 512 -20.60 -3.82 -11.57
N GLU A 513 -20.40 -2.77 -10.78
CA GLU A 513 -19.55 -2.83 -9.57
C GLU A 513 -20.05 -3.90 -8.60
N MET A 514 -21.37 -3.98 -8.33
CA MET A 514 -21.93 -5.05 -7.48
C MET A 514 -21.67 -6.44 -8.06
N GLN A 515 -21.71 -6.61 -9.38
CA GLN A 515 -21.38 -7.88 -10.04
C GLN A 515 -19.89 -8.21 -9.89
N SER A 516 -19.01 -7.23 -10.06
CA SER A 516 -17.56 -7.38 -9.85
C SER A 516 -17.23 -7.80 -8.42
N MET A 517 -17.84 -7.16 -7.41
CA MET A 517 -17.70 -7.56 -6.01
C MET A 517 -18.06 -9.03 -5.78
N ALA A 518 -19.16 -9.49 -6.39
CA ALA A 518 -19.62 -10.87 -6.26
C ALA A 518 -18.71 -11.88 -6.96
N GLU A 519 -18.09 -11.51 -8.07
CA GLU A 519 -17.15 -12.35 -8.78
C GLU A 519 -15.83 -12.47 -8.03
N ASP A 520 -15.31 -11.34 -7.57
CA ASP A 520 -14.05 -11.28 -6.82
C ASP A 520 -14.13 -12.01 -5.46
N SER A 521 -15.27 -11.92 -4.78
CA SER A 521 -15.46 -12.54 -3.46
C SER A 521 -15.36 -14.06 -3.46
N ARG A 522 -15.44 -14.70 -4.64
CA ARG A 522 -15.22 -16.16 -4.77
C ARG A 522 -13.79 -16.57 -4.46
N VAL A 523 -12.85 -15.64 -4.53
CA VAL A 523 -11.41 -15.85 -4.33
C VAL A 523 -10.90 -15.13 -3.08
N ALA A 524 -11.76 -14.38 -2.40
CA ALA A 524 -11.38 -13.64 -1.19
C ALA A 524 -10.95 -14.60 -0.08
N ARG A 525 -9.78 -14.35 0.49
CA ARG A 525 -9.21 -15.13 1.59
C ARG A 525 -8.73 -14.19 2.67
N GLN A 526 -9.01 -14.54 3.92
CA GLN A 526 -8.48 -13.85 5.10
C GLN A 526 -7.29 -14.60 5.72
N ASN A 527 -7.07 -15.83 5.30
CA ASN A 527 -6.01 -16.68 5.80
C ASN A 527 -5.28 -17.36 4.64
N TRP A 528 -3.98 -17.51 4.79
CA TRP A 528 -3.11 -18.16 3.81
C TRP A 528 -2.01 -18.97 4.52
N SER A 529 -1.55 -20.03 3.87
CA SER A 529 -0.36 -20.77 4.28
C SER A 529 0.38 -21.26 3.05
N GLY A 530 1.70 -21.10 3.04
CA GLY A 530 2.54 -21.48 1.91
C GLY A 530 4.01 -21.14 2.13
N GLY A 531 4.80 -21.23 1.07
CA GLY A 531 6.21 -20.80 1.05
C GLY A 531 7.16 -21.65 1.89
N GLY A 532 6.75 -22.84 2.33
CA GLY A 532 7.64 -23.79 3.03
C GLY A 532 8.76 -24.26 2.12
N ARG A 533 9.94 -24.54 2.71
CA ARG A 533 11.05 -25.11 1.95
C ARG A 533 10.66 -26.51 1.47
N GLN A 534 10.69 -26.75 0.18
CA GLN A 534 10.66 -28.11 -0.34
C GLN A 534 11.94 -28.80 0.10
N GLU A 535 11.82 -29.88 0.88
CA GLU A 535 12.96 -30.79 1.08
C GLU A 535 13.41 -31.26 -0.30
N THR A 536 14.56 -30.78 -0.75
CA THR A 536 15.26 -31.40 -1.88
C THR A 536 15.60 -32.82 -1.45
N THR A 537 14.76 -33.76 -1.80
CA THR A 537 15.09 -35.19 -1.73
C THR A 537 16.28 -35.37 -2.66
N GLU A 538 17.49 -35.30 -2.12
CA GLU A 538 18.69 -35.81 -2.82
C GLU A 538 18.37 -37.26 -3.19
N MET A 539 18.02 -37.46 -4.46
CA MET A 539 17.98 -38.80 -5.03
C MET A 539 19.41 -39.33 -4.99
N ASN A 540 19.65 -40.16 -4.00
CA ASN A 540 20.88 -40.90 -3.85
C ASN A 540 21.05 -41.80 -5.10
N PRO A 541 22.03 -41.57 -6.01
CA PRO A 541 22.24 -42.41 -7.19
C PRO A 541 23.06 -43.63 -6.82
N ALA A 542 22.60 -44.51 -5.96
CA ALA A 542 23.25 -45.76 -5.66
C ALA A 542 22.22 -46.87 -5.34
N GLY A 543 21.46 -47.22 -6.38
CA GLY A 543 20.76 -48.50 -6.43
C GLY A 543 21.51 -49.47 -7.31
N GLN A 544 22.67 -49.94 -6.91
CA GLN A 544 23.22 -51.17 -7.46
C GLN A 544 22.56 -52.35 -6.74
N SER A 545 21.76 -53.06 -7.51
CA SER A 545 21.29 -54.41 -7.20
C SER A 545 22.47 -55.37 -7.21
N GLU A 546 22.77 -55.96 -6.05
CA GLU A 546 23.48 -57.24 -6.02
C GLU A 546 22.50 -58.37 -5.62
N SER A 547 22.36 -59.26 -6.59
CA SER A 547 21.88 -60.67 -6.57
C SER A 547 21.11 -61.23 -5.39
#